data_9ce8337da3eebc791df2ca57eb126a57
#
_entry.id   9ce8337da3eebc791df2ca57eb126a57
#
_cell.length_a   1.000
_cell.length_b   1.000
_cell.length_c   1.000
_cell.angle_alpha   90.00
_cell.angle_beta   90.00
_cell.angle_gamma   90.00
#
_symmetry.space_group_name_H-M   'P 1'
#
loop_
_entity.id
_entity.type
_entity.pdbx_description
1 polymer ?
#
loop_
_entity_poly.entity_id
_entity_poly.type
_entity_poly.pdbx_seq_one_letter_code
_entity_poly.pdbx_strand_id
1 'polypeptide(L)'
;MVRVVFRVVDLGPDGKLSVRERVEDVALPGESTLRWVDLRGDERGLERLRAEFSFHPLAIEDCKVFDQRPKLEEYRDHLFLVTQSFAAEANEANAAGRTERSSFVEIAHAGLELYELHAFLGKNYLVTVHASDIAALEQVWARVTENPALLERGVDFVYYLIASRLVEANFPLLDAITDELEQIEDRVLSAPVRSDLTRIFELKRRLVLMRKVLSPQRDTMVMLARRGDPRVSERSSHYFRDVHDQLVRINESIEANRDLLANAFDAYLSAVSNRTNEIMKSLTLLSAVFLPLAFIVGFFGQNFEALPGLPHWTESRVLMYAMLVLCAATPVGMFVWFRLRRWI
;
A
#
# COMPACT_ATOMS: atom_id res chain seq x y z
N MET A 1 22.99 7.20 14.12
CA MET A 1 23.19 6.57 15.43
C MET A 1 21.80 6.39 16.03
N VAL A 2 21.28 5.16 16.09
CA VAL A 2 19.95 4.88 16.66
C VAL A 2 19.99 5.25 18.13
N ARG A 3 19.09 6.13 18.56
CA ARG A 3 19.00 6.51 19.98
C ARG A 3 18.43 5.31 20.73
N VAL A 4 19.26 4.64 21.52
CA VAL A 4 18.83 3.57 22.42
C VAL A 4 17.84 4.18 23.42
N VAL A 5 16.64 3.61 23.49
CA VAL A 5 15.64 3.97 24.48
C VAL A 5 15.37 2.74 25.33
N PHE A 6 15.57 2.88 26.61
CA PHE A 6 15.17 1.90 27.59
C PHE A 6 14.39 2.63 28.69
N ARG A 7 13.14 2.24 28.85
CA ARG A 7 12.26 2.88 29.82
C ARG A 7 11.34 1.85 30.47
N VAL A 8 11.07 2.07 31.74
CA VAL A 8 10.22 1.22 32.57
C VAL A 8 9.21 2.08 33.29
N VAL A 9 7.97 1.67 33.26
CA VAL A 9 6.91 2.24 34.09
C VAL A 9 6.36 1.15 35.01
N ASP A 10 6.35 1.42 36.29
CA ASP A 10 5.82 0.54 37.34
C ASP A 10 4.64 1.22 38.03
N LEU A 11 3.63 0.42 38.31
CA LEU A 11 2.56 0.77 39.21
C LEU A 11 2.64 -0.13 40.44
N GLY A 12 2.99 0.46 41.56
CA GLY A 12 3.09 -0.23 42.85
C GLY A 12 1.73 -0.52 43.49
N PRO A 13 1.68 -1.36 44.54
CA PRO A 13 0.47 -1.65 45.29
C PRO A 13 -0.12 -0.43 46.02
N ASP A 14 0.65 0.64 46.16
CA ASP A 14 0.23 1.93 46.72
C ASP A 14 -0.43 2.86 45.69
N GLY A 15 -0.62 2.40 44.45
CA GLY A 15 -1.18 3.16 43.34
C GLY A 15 -0.23 4.24 42.78
N LYS A 16 1.05 4.25 43.25
CA LYS A 16 2.04 5.18 42.74
C LYS A 16 2.74 4.67 41.51
N LEU A 17 2.78 5.52 40.49
CA LEU A 17 3.51 5.25 39.28
C LEU A 17 4.96 5.73 39.42
N SER A 18 5.91 4.90 39.01
CA SER A 18 7.33 5.24 38.94
C SER A 18 7.87 4.99 37.54
N VAL A 19 8.59 5.96 36.98
CA VAL A 19 9.23 5.86 35.66
C VAL A 19 10.75 5.80 35.86
N ARG A 20 11.40 4.87 35.16
CA ARG A 20 12.86 4.69 35.19
C ARG A 20 13.40 4.52 33.79
N GLU A 21 14.63 4.94 33.55
CA GLU A 21 15.28 4.93 32.22
C GLU A 21 16.62 4.16 32.23
N ARG A 22 16.83 3.24 33.19
CA ARG A 22 18.09 2.50 33.31
C ARG A 22 17.86 0.99 33.14
N VAL A 23 18.67 0.37 32.28
CA VAL A 23 18.65 -1.09 32.02
C VAL A 23 18.96 -1.90 33.27
N GLU A 24 19.78 -1.35 34.18
CA GLU A 24 20.25 -2.03 35.41
C GLU A 24 19.13 -2.25 36.43
N ASP A 25 18.06 -1.46 36.34
CA ASP A 25 16.93 -1.48 37.29
C ASP A 25 15.82 -2.48 36.92
N VAL A 26 16.04 -3.32 35.90
CA VAL A 26 15.03 -4.27 35.44
C VAL A 26 15.19 -5.61 36.15
N ALA A 27 14.18 -5.98 36.89
CA ALA A 27 13.99 -7.31 37.45
C ALA A 27 12.54 -7.76 37.23
N LEU A 28 12.22 -9.02 37.42
CA LEU A 28 10.84 -9.49 37.44
C LEU A 28 10.04 -8.70 38.49
N PRO A 29 8.85 -8.13 38.14
CA PRO A 29 8.05 -7.42 39.13
C PRO A 29 7.49 -8.38 40.18
N GLY A 30 7.34 -7.88 41.41
CA GLY A 30 6.60 -8.59 42.45
C GLY A 30 5.13 -8.78 42.04
N GLU A 31 4.44 -9.76 42.66
CA GLU A 31 3.06 -10.15 42.29
C GLU A 31 2.05 -8.99 42.29
N SER A 32 2.25 -7.99 43.12
CA SER A 32 1.37 -6.81 43.27
C SER A 32 1.82 -5.60 42.48
N THR A 33 2.85 -5.72 41.66
CA THR A 33 3.36 -4.60 40.81
C THR A 33 3.04 -4.89 39.37
N LEU A 34 2.44 -3.91 38.66
CA LEU A 34 2.27 -3.95 37.22
C LEU A 34 3.42 -3.19 36.57
N ARG A 35 4.07 -3.84 35.57
CA ARG A 35 5.26 -3.30 34.91
C ARG A 35 5.13 -3.28 33.40
N TRP A 36 5.41 -2.14 32.78
CA TRP A 36 5.66 -2.06 31.35
C TRP A 36 7.09 -1.62 31.09
N VAL A 37 7.82 -2.45 30.34
CA VAL A 37 9.19 -2.17 29.88
C VAL A 37 9.13 -1.90 28.38
N ASP A 38 9.77 -0.86 27.93
CA ASP A 38 9.88 -0.55 26.52
C ASP A 38 11.35 -0.41 26.12
N LEU A 39 11.76 -1.17 25.11
CA LEU A 39 13.14 -1.27 24.63
C LEU A 39 13.23 -1.00 23.13
N ARG A 40 14.09 -0.06 22.75
CA ARG A 40 14.42 0.22 21.35
C ARG A 40 15.90 0.02 21.07
N GLY A 41 16.20 -0.88 20.10
CA GLY A 41 17.51 -0.96 19.46
C GLY A 41 18.72 -1.29 20.33
N ASP A 42 18.55 -2.03 21.46
CA ASP A 42 19.63 -2.36 22.36
C ASP A 42 19.78 -3.88 22.59
N GLU A 43 20.84 -4.46 22.01
CA GLU A 43 21.14 -5.88 22.23
C GLU A 43 21.50 -6.19 23.70
N ARG A 44 22.13 -5.27 24.41
CA ARG A 44 22.47 -5.46 25.84
C ARG A 44 21.23 -5.46 26.69
N GLY A 45 20.31 -4.54 26.41
CA GLY A 45 19.01 -4.51 27.05
C GLY A 45 18.21 -5.78 26.82
N LEU A 46 18.24 -6.30 25.58
CA LEU A 46 17.56 -7.54 25.21
C LEU A 46 18.11 -8.77 25.94
N GLU A 47 19.44 -8.91 26.02
CA GLU A 47 20.07 -10.00 26.80
C GLU A 47 19.80 -9.89 28.31
N ARG A 48 19.71 -8.70 28.84
CA ARG A 48 19.32 -8.45 30.23
C ARG A 48 17.87 -8.89 30.47
N LEU A 49 16.95 -8.47 29.59
CA LEU A 49 15.54 -8.90 29.67
C LEU A 49 15.40 -10.44 29.59
N ARG A 50 16.17 -11.08 28.70
CA ARG A 50 16.20 -12.55 28.61
C ARG A 50 16.59 -13.20 29.95
N ALA A 51 17.64 -12.71 30.60
CA ALA A 51 18.13 -13.24 31.84
C ALA A 51 17.12 -13.06 32.98
N GLU A 52 16.54 -11.88 33.11
CA GLU A 52 15.63 -11.52 34.23
C GLU A 52 14.22 -12.14 34.07
N PHE A 53 13.68 -12.21 32.87
CA PHE A 53 12.33 -12.70 32.58
C PHE A 53 12.31 -14.16 32.08
N SER A 54 13.47 -14.79 31.94
CA SER A 54 13.61 -16.18 31.44
C SER A 54 12.94 -16.37 30.07
N PHE A 55 13.06 -15.38 29.17
CA PHE A 55 12.49 -15.44 27.84
C PHE A 55 13.14 -16.55 27.00
N HIS A 56 12.32 -17.20 26.16
CA HIS A 56 12.80 -18.27 25.32
C HIS A 56 13.82 -17.77 24.29
N PRO A 57 14.94 -18.50 24.05
CA PRO A 57 15.99 -18.07 23.13
C PRO A 57 15.50 -17.73 21.71
N LEU A 58 14.54 -18.50 21.18
CA LEU A 58 13.97 -18.25 19.84
C LEU A 58 13.20 -16.92 19.78
N ALA A 59 12.41 -16.58 20.81
CA ALA A 59 11.71 -15.30 20.85
C ALA A 59 12.68 -14.11 20.93
N ILE A 60 13.82 -14.29 21.62
CA ILE A 60 14.89 -13.29 21.67
C ILE A 60 15.61 -13.16 20.31
N GLU A 61 15.82 -14.28 19.59
CA GLU A 61 16.39 -14.27 18.25
C GLU A 61 15.49 -13.49 17.29
N ASP A 62 14.18 -13.71 17.36
CA ASP A 62 13.21 -12.95 16.57
C ASP A 62 13.30 -11.45 16.88
N CYS A 63 13.47 -11.04 18.13
CA CYS A 63 13.66 -9.64 18.52
C CYS A 63 14.96 -9.01 18.00
N LYS A 64 15.96 -9.79 17.61
CA LYS A 64 17.19 -9.28 16.97
C LYS A 64 17.03 -9.06 15.47
N VAL A 65 16.08 -9.75 14.86
CA VAL A 65 15.98 -9.86 13.40
C VAL A 65 14.97 -8.92 12.80
N PHE A 66 13.86 -8.59 13.47
CA PHE A 66 12.76 -7.73 13.00
C PHE A 66 12.31 -8.01 11.55
N ASP A 67 12.11 -9.28 11.20
CA ASP A 67 11.59 -9.73 9.90
C ASP A 67 10.58 -10.87 10.11
N GLN A 68 9.77 -10.71 11.12
CA GLN A 68 8.78 -11.72 11.51
C GLN A 68 7.41 -11.37 10.93
N ARG A 69 6.61 -12.39 10.63
CA ARG A 69 5.19 -12.18 10.35
C ARG A 69 4.43 -11.98 11.66
N PRO A 70 3.31 -11.27 11.64
CA PRO A 70 2.43 -11.21 12.79
C PRO A 70 2.10 -12.62 13.29
N LYS A 71 2.37 -12.87 14.56
CA LYS A 71 2.17 -14.17 15.22
C LYS A 71 1.92 -14.01 16.70
N LEU A 72 1.34 -15.04 17.30
CA LEU A 72 1.24 -15.23 18.73
C LEU A 72 1.81 -16.61 19.06
N GLU A 73 2.77 -16.65 19.96
CA GLU A 73 3.35 -17.87 20.50
C GLU A 73 3.12 -17.95 21.99
N GLU A 74 2.66 -19.11 22.46
CA GLU A 74 2.40 -19.34 23.88
C GLU A 74 3.63 -20.00 24.54
N TYR A 75 4.17 -19.31 25.52
CA TYR A 75 5.18 -19.85 26.44
C TYR A 75 4.57 -20.05 27.82
N ARG A 76 5.29 -20.75 28.72
CA ARG A 76 4.78 -21.10 30.06
C ARG A 76 4.31 -19.88 30.85
N ASP A 77 5.09 -18.80 30.84
CA ASP A 77 4.91 -17.66 31.75
C ASP A 77 4.48 -16.37 30.98
N HIS A 78 4.52 -16.37 29.64
CA HIS A 78 4.16 -15.22 28.79
C HIS A 78 3.64 -15.63 27.43
N LEU A 79 2.96 -14.70 26.78
CA LEU A 79 2.68 -14.72 25.34
C LEU A 79 3.76 -13.90 24.63
N PHE A 80 4.30 -14.41 23.55
CA PHE A 80 5.12 -13.65 22.61
C PHE A 80 4.27 -13.26 21.40
N LEU A 81 4.25 -11.97 21.11
CA LEU A 81 3.38 -11.38 20.10
C LEU A 81 4.23 -10.54 19.13
N VAL A 82 4.01 -10.71 17.86
CA VAL A 82 4.54 -9.84 16.81
C VAL A 82 3.39 -9.10 16.18
N THR A 83 3.43 -7.77 16.26
CA THR A 83 2.40 -6.87 15.71
C THR A 83 3.07 -5.92 14.73
N GLN A 84 2.44 -5.70 13.59
CA GLN A 84 2.98 -4.85 12.54
C GLN A 84 1.98 -3.76 12.14
N SER A 85 2.50 -2.64 11.64
CA SER A 85 1.71 -1.52 11.12
C SER A 85 2.48 -0.80 10.02
N PHE A 86 1.77 -0.14 9.12
CA PHE A 86 2.37 0.72 8.11
C PHE A 86 2.26 2.19 8.46
N ALA A 87 3.19 3.00 7.92
CA ALA A 87 3.12 4.45 7.90
C ALA A 87 3.23 5.00 6.48
N ALA A 88 2.68 6.20 6.29
CA ALA A 88 2.55 6.83 4.97
C ALA A 88 3.85 7.34 4.37
N GLU A 89 4.90 7.57 5.17
CA GLU A 89 6.19 8.10 4.70
C GLU A 89 7.34 7.54 5.55
N ALA A 90 8.40 7.13 4.86
CA ALA A 90 9.66 6.81 5.50
C ALA A 90 10.25 8.09 6.12
N ASN A 91 10.27 8.17 7.43
CA ASN A 91 11.04 9.18 8.12
C ASN A 91 12.53 8.90 7.83
N GLU A 92 13.23 9.83 7.17
CA GLU A 92 14.65 9.64 6.78
C GLU A 92 15.54 9.24 7.98
N ALA A 93 15.15 9.63 9.20
CA ALA A 93 15.81 9.22 10.43
C ALA A 93 15.76 7.71 10.71
N ASN A 94 14.74 6.99 10.21
CA ASN A 94 14.57 5.56 10.40
C ASN A 94 15.27 4.71 9.33
N ALA A 95 15.73 5.32 8.24
CA ALA A 95 16.40 4.60 7.13
C ALA A 95 17.79 4.08 7.51
N ALA A 96 18.46 4.71 8.47
CA ALA A 96 19.87 4.43 8.82
C ALA A 96 20.11 3.10 9.57
N GLY A 97 19.06 2.42 10.05
CA GLY A 97 19.17 1.16 10.80
C GLY A 97 18.63 -0.09 10.08
N ARG A 98 18.22 0.04 8.82
CA ARG A 98 17.59 -1.06 8.07
C ARG A 98 18.63 -2.04 7.52
N THR A 99 18.56 -3.27 7.97
CA THR A 99 19.27 -4.39 7.35
C THR A 99 18.68 -4.62 5.94
N GLU A 100 19.54 -4.88 4.95
CA GLU A 100 19.17 -5.21 3.56
C GLU A 100 18.41 -6.55 3.47
N ARG A 101 17.22 -6.63 4.06
CA ARG A 101 16.39 -7.84 4.02
C ARG A 101 15.27 -7.72 3.01
N SER A 102 14.97 -8.81 2.34
CA SER A 102 14.11 -8.88 1.16
C SER A 102 12.71 -8.28 1.37
N SER A 103 12.05 -8.52 2.51
CA SER A 103 10.68 -8.02 2.79
C SER A 103 10.64 -6.50 3.01
N PHE A 104 11.59 -5.95 3.77
CA PHE A 104 11.67 -4.50 4.02
C PHE A 104 12.05 -3.71 2.76
N VAL A 105 12.90 -4.27 1.89
CA VAL A 105 13.27 -3.66 0.60
C VAL A 105 12.04 -3.58 -0.32
N GLU A 106 11.22 -4.63 -0.39
CA GLU A 106 10.00 -4.61 -1.19
C GLU A 106 8.99 -3.57 -0.70
N ILE A 107 8.85 -3.42 0.62
CA ILE A 107 7.93 -2.47 1.25
C ILE A 107 8.41 -1.04 1.01
N ALA A 108 9.70 -0.77 1.18
CA ALA A 108 10.30 0.53 0.92
C ALA A 108 10.18 0.94 -0.56
N HIS A 109 10.39 0.00 -1.50
CA HIS A 109 10.17 0.26 -2.93
C HIS A 109 8.70 0.55 -3.28
N ALA A 110 7.76 0.13 -2.43
CA ALA A 110 6.35 0.50 -2.57
C ALA A 110 6.03 1.86 -1.94
N GLY A 111 7.01 2.56 -1.36
CA GLY A 111 6.81 3.83 -0.65
C GLY A 111 6.01 3.67 0.65
N LEU A 112 6.10 2.51 1.29
CA LEU A 112 5.53 2.21 2.59
C LEU A 112 6.64 2.01 3.62
N GLU A 113 6.39 2.39 4.85
CA GLU A 113 7.24 2.06 5.99
C GLU A 113 6.53 1.03 6.86
N LEU A 114 7.24 -0.07 7.18
CA LEU A 114 6.73 -1.11 8.06
C LEU A 114 7.32 -0.94 9.47
N TYR A 115 6.47 -0.85 10.46
CA TYR A 115 6.81 -0.93 11.86
C TYR A 115 6.51 -2.33 12.39
N GLU A 116 7.46 -2.90 13.11
CA GLU A 116 7.34 -4.19 13.75
C GLU A 116 7.58 -4.01 15.26
N LEU A 117 6.61 -4.45 16.05
CA LEU A 117 6.62 -4.44 17.49
C LEU A 117 6.56 -5.87 18.02
N HIS A 118 7.56 -6.26 18.78
CA HIS A 118 7.56 -7.49 19.55
C HIS A 118 7.09 -7.21 20.97
N ALA A 119 6.23 -8.05 21.50
CA ALA A 119 5.72 -7.89 22.86
C ALA A 119 5.74 -9.22 23.62
N PHE A 120 6.21 -9.17 24.85
CA PHE A 120 6.10 -10.27 25.81
C PHE A 120 5.05 -9.89 26.86
N LEU A 121 3.92 -10.58 26.83
CA LEU A 121 2.80 -10.32 27.72
C LEU A 121 2.75 -11.41 28.80
N GLY A 122 3.14 -11.05 30.02
CA GLY A 122 2.99 -11.87 31.22
C GLY A 122 1.71 -11.51 31.98
N LYS A 123 1.55 -12.10 33.17
CA LYS A 123 0.38 -11.84 34.04
C LYS A 123 0.37 -10.41 34.59
N ASN A 124 1.52 -9.87 34.94
CA ASN A 124 1.68 -8.57 35.58
C ASN A 124 2.82 -7.73 34.96
N TYR A 125 3.32 -8.14 33.77
CA TYR A 125 4.29 -7.38 33.03
C TYR A 125 4.00 -7.39 31.53
N LEU A 126 4.37 -6.32 30.87
CA LEU A 126 4.45 -6.16 29.42
C LEU A 126 5.87 -5.71 29.09
N VAL A 127 6.51 -6.38 28.13
CA VAL A 127 7.79 -5.93 27.57
C VAL A 127 7.60 -5.71 26.10
N THR A 128 7.84 -4.50 25.62
CA THR A 128 7.80 -4.12 24.19
C THR A 128 9.21 -3.92 23.66
N VAL A 129 9.49 -4.48 22.47
CA VAL A 129 10.79 -4.39 21.81
C VAL A 129 10.56 -3.97 20.35
N HIS A 130 11.27 -2.93 19.90
CA HIS A 130 11.15 -2.41 18.54
C HIS A 130 12.46 -1.80 18.04
N ALA A 131 12.63 -1.74 16.70
CA ALA A 131 13.86 -1.23 16.08
C ALA A 131 13.78 0.27 15.77
N SER A 132 12.60 0.80 15.46
CA SER A 132 12.39 2.17 14.99
C SER A 132 11.43 2.94 15.88
N ASP A 133 11.39 4.26 15.75
CA ASP A 133 10.41 5.09 16.45
C ASP A 133 8.99 4.77 15.95
N ILE A 134 8.12 4.39 16.88
CA ILE A 134 6.71 4.06 16.61
C ILE A 134 5.83 5.10 17.29
N ALA A 135 5.31 6.06 16.51
CA ALA A 135 4.50 7.16 17.04
C ALA A 135 3.28 6.67 17.86
N ALA A 136 2.65 5.58 17.46
CA ALA A 136 1.56 4.96 18.18
C ALA A 136 1.98 4.50 19.60
N LEU A 137 3.17 3.93 19.72
CA LEU A 137 3.74 3.48 21.01
C LEU A 137 4.05 4.68 21.93
N GLU A 138 4.66 5.74 21.36
CA GLU A 138 4.95 6.97 22.10
C GLU A 138 3.67 7.62 22.65
N GLN A 139 2.61 7.68 21.86
CA GLN A 139 1.32 8.20 22.31
C GLN A 139 0.74 7.40 23.47
N VAL A 140 0.82 6.06 23.41
CA VAL A 140 0.33 5.21 24.50
C VAL A 140 1.20 5.36 25.74
N TRP A 141 2.54 5.45 25.56
CA TRP A 141 3.47 5.70 26.68
C TRP A 141 3.14 7.00 27.41
N ALA A 142 2.98 8.10 26.69
CA ALA A 142 2.62 9.38 27.28
C ALA A 142 1.28 9.30 28.04
N ARG A 143 0.26 8.66 27.44
CA ARG A 143 -1.05 8.50 28.09
C ARG A 143 -1.01 7.67 29.36
N VAL A 144 -0.23 6.60 29.38
CA VAL A 144 -0.10 5.69 30.56
C VAL A 144 0.67 6.40 31.67
N THR A 145 1.71 7.16 31.34
CA THR A 145 2.49 7.94 32.32
C THR A 145 1.72 9.12 32.92
N GLU A 146 0.83 9.74 32.14
CA GLU A 146 -0.05 10.82 32.60
C GLU A 146 -1.26 10.30 33.40
N ASN A 147 -1.74 9.07 33.08
CA ASN A 147 -2.93 8.49 33.71
C ASN A 147 -2.67 7.07 34.21
N PRO A 148 -2.23 6.89 35.46
CA PRO A 148 -1.94 5.60 36.06
C PRO A 148 -3.12 4.61 36.03
N ALA A 149 -4.37 5.10 36.04
CA ALA A 149 -5.57 4.28 35.97
C ALA A 149 -5.64 3.40 34.70
N LEU A 150 -4.89 3.73 33.66
CA LEU A 150 -4.78 2.88 32.47
C LEU A 150 -3.97 1.61 32.76
N LEU A 151 -2.89 1.73 33.52
CA LEU A 151 -2.06 0.59 33.92
C LEU A 151 -2.75 -0.25 35.03
N GLU A 152 -3.55 0.36 35.90
CA GLU A 152 -4.37 -0.36 36.91
C GLU A 152 -5.34 -1.36 36.28
N ARG A 153 -5.76 -1.14 35.03
CA ARG A 153 -6.64 -2.07 34.30
C ARG A 153 -5.96 -3.36 33.88
N GLY A 154 -4.63 -3.42 33.96
CA GLY A 154 -3.80 -4.55 33.60
C GLY A 154 -2.82 -4.23 32.46
N VAL A 155 -1.75 -4.98 32.39
CA VAL A 155 -0.74 -4.86 31.32
C VAL A 155 -1.28 -5.34 29.97
N ASP A 156 -2.23 -6.26 29.98
CA ASP A 156 -2.98 -6.71 28.81
C ASP A 156 -3.83 -5.59 28.21
N PHE A 157 -4.39 -4.71 29.03
CA PHE A 157 -5.08 -3.52 28.58
C PHE A 157 -4.13 -2.49 27.93
N VAL A 158 -2.91 -2.34 28.50
CA VAL A 158 -1.89 -1.49 27.88
C VAL A 158 -1.50 -2.04 26.49
N TYR A 159 -1.32 -3.35 26.36
CA TYR A 159 -1.05 -3.97 25.06
C TYR A 159 -2.20 -3.77 24.06
N TYR A 160 -3.46 -3.86 24.52
CA TYR A 160 -4.61 -3.52 23.70
C TYR A 160 -4.53 -2.08 23.17
N LEU A 161 -4.21 -1.10 24.03
CA LEU A 161 -4.07 0.30 23.59
C LEU A 161 -3.01 0.45 22.49
N ILE A 162 -1.89 -0.24 22.62
CA ILE A 162 -0.82 -0.24 21.62
C ILE A 162 -1.31 -0.88 20.32
N ALA A 163 -1.88 -2.10 20.40
CA ALA A 163 -2.37 -2.82 19.23
C ALA A 163 -3.46 -2.04 18.47
N SER A 164 -4.42 -1.44 19.20
CA SER A 164 -5.47 -0.59 18.60
C SER A 164 -4.88 0.59 17.83
N ARG A 165 -3.91 1.31 18.42
CA ARG A 165 -3.26 2.44 17.76
C ARG A 165 -2.44 2.05 16.54
N LEU A 166 -1.74 0.91 16.60
CA LEU A 166 -1.01 0.36 15.46
C LEU A 166 -1.96 -0.02 14.30
N VAL A 167 -3.11 -0.60 14.63
CA VAL A 167 -4.12 -0.96 13.61
C VAL A 167 -4.79 0.28 13.04
N GLU A 168 -5.19 1.24 13.89
CA GLU A 168 -5.80 2.51 13.48
C GLU A 168 -4.92 3.30 12.51
N ALA A 169 -3.59 3.25 12.65
CA ALA A 169 -2.64 3.95 11.78
C ALA A 169 -2.71 3.51 10.29
N ASN A 170 -3.33 2.36 9.99
CA ASN A 170 -3.46 1.87 8.61
C ASN A 170 -4.66 2.48 7.85
N PHE A 171 -5.69 3.01 8.54
CA PHE A 171 -6.87 3.57 7.87
C PHE A 171 -6.53 4.77 6.97
N PRO A 172 -5.78 5.79 7.41
CA PRO A 172 -5.44 6.93 6.55
C PRO A 172 -4.66 6.52 5.29
N LEU A 173 -3.88 5.44 5.34
CA LEU A 173 -3.17 4.91 4.18
C LEU A 173 -4.14 4.31 3.15
N LEU A 174 -5.15 3.58 3.62
CA LEU A 174 -6.17 3.00 2.76
C LEU A 174 -7.04 4.07 2.13
N ASP A 175 -7.42 5.09 2.91
CA ASP A 175 -8.20 6.23 2.42
C ASP A 175 -7.41 6.96 1.31
N ALA A 176 -6.11 7.23 1.52
CA ALA A 176 -5.26 7.85 0.51
C ALA A 176 -5.13 7.00 -0.77
N ILE A 177 -5.10 5.66 -0.64
CA ILE A 177 -5.09 4.75 -1.79
C ILE A 177 -6.42 4.82 -2.54
N THR A 178 -7.53 4.86 -1.83
CA THR A 178 -8.89 4.98 -2.41
C THR A 178 -9.02 6.28 -3.21
N ASP A 179 -8.67 7.42 -2.58
CA ASP A 179 -8.72 8.75 -3.22
C ASP A 179 -7.85 8.79 -4.49
N GLU A 180 -6.69 8.15 -4.45
CA GLU A 180 -5.79 8.10 -5.59
C GLU A 180 -6.34 7.22 -6.74
N LEU A 181 -6.99 6.10 -6.41
CA LEU A 181 -7.65 5.23 -7.39
C LEU A 181 -8.79 5.97 -8.10
N GLU A 182 -9.63 6.70 -7.36
CA GLU A 182 -10.71 7.52 -7.92
C GLU A 182 -10.15 8.58 -8.89
N GLN A 183 -9.07 9.26 -8.51
CA GLN A 183 -8.40 10.23 -9.39
C GLN A 183 -7.83 9.58 -10.67
N ILE A 184 -7.31 8.35 -10.58
CA ILE A 184 -6.81 7.62 -11.75
C ILE A 184 -7.98 7.26 -12.67
N GLU A 185 -9.09 6.79 -12.12
CA GLU A 185 -10.29 6.45 -12.88
C GLU A 185 -10.82 7.65 -13.68
N ASP A 186 -10.95 8.81 -13.05
CA ASP A 186 -11.37 10.06 -13.70
C ASP A 186 -10.42 10.48 -14.84
N ARG A 187 -9.10 10.39 -14.62
CA ARG A 187 -8.10 10.71 -15.65
C ARG A 187 -8.15 9.73 -16.82
N VAL A 188 -8.26 8.44 -16.53
CA VAL A 188 -8.32 7.38 -17.56
C VAL A 188 -9.53 7.54 -18.46
N LEU A 189 -10.68 7.92 -17.91
CA LEU A 189 -11.90 8.17 -18.69
C LEU A 189 -11.77 9.41 -19.60
N SER A 190 -11.01 10.43 -19.20
CA SER A 190 -10.84 11.67 -19.96
C SER A 190 -9.70 11.59 -20.98
N ALA A 191 -8.50 11.21 -20.55
CA ALA A 191 -7.29 11.16 -21.39
C ALA A 191 -6.24 10.22 -20.80
N PRO A 192 -6.29 8.91 -21.10
CA PRO A 192 -5.36 7.94 -20.52
C PRO A 192 -3.91 8.23 -20.93
N VAL A 193 -3.02 8.26 -19.93
CA VAL A 193 -1.58 8.44 -20.12
C VAL A 193 -0.82 7.23 -19.57
N ARG A 194 0.41 7.01 -20.06
CA ARG A 194 1.21 5.84 -19.68
C ARG A 194 1.58 5.83 -18.18
N SER A 195 1.67 7.00 -17.57
CA SER A 195 1.92 7.13 -16.12
C SER A 195 0.79 6.58 -15.26
N ASP A 196 -0.47 6.61 -15.72
CA ASP A 196 -1.60 6.05 -14.98
C ASP A 196 -1.44 4.53 -14.82
N LEU A 197 -1.00 3.85 -15.88
CA LEU A 197 -0.71 2.41 -15.83
C LEU A 197 0.38 2.08 -14.79
N THR A 198 1.46 2.85 -14.77
CA THR A 198 2.53 2.67 -13.78
C THR A 198 1.98 2.82 -12.36
N ARG A 199 1.16 3.84 -12.14
CA ARG A 199 0.58 4.13 -10.84
C ARG A 199 -0.41 3.06 -10.37
N ILE A 200 -1.23 2.51 -11.29
CA ILE A 200 -2.09 1.35 -11.02
C ILE A 200 -1.27 0.17 -10.48
N PHE A 201 -0.11 -0.14 -11.10
CA PHE A 201 0.75 -1.23 -10.63
C PHE A 201 1.42 -0.94 -9.27
N GLU A 202 1.80 0.31 -9.00
CA GLU A 202 2.33 0.71 -7.70
C GLU A 202 1.30 0.54 -6.58
N LEU A 203 0.07 1.01 -6.80
CA LEU A 203 -1.03 0.85 -5.84
C LEU A 203 -1.38 -0.63 -5.63
N LYS A 204 -1.41 -1.43 -6.70
CA LYS A 204 -1.57 -2.88 -6.60
C LYS A 204 -0.54 -3.51 -5.68
N ARG A 205 0.73 -3.13 -5.83
CA ARG A 205 1.83 -3.64 -5.00
C ARG A 205 1.64 -3.25 -3.54
N ARG A 206 1.24 -1.99 -3.25
CA ARG A 206 0.93 -1.52 -1.89
C ARG A 206 -0.16 -2.36 -1.23
N LEU A 207 -1.30 -2.54 -1.91
CA LEU A 207 -2.42 -3.34 -1.39
C LEU A 207 -2.04 -4.79 -1.12
N VAL A 208 -1.26 -5.42 -2.01
CA VAL A 208 -0.77 -6.80 -1.81
C VAL A 208 0.12 -6.90 -0.57
N LEU A 209 1.02 -5.94 -0.36
CA LEU A 209 1.89 -5.89 0.82
C LEU A 209 1.10 -5.66 2.10
N MET A 210 0.16 -4.71 2.09
CA MET A 210 -0.72 -4.46 3.25
C MET A 210 -1.52 -5.71 3.62
N ARG A 211 -2.10 -6.39 2.65
CA ARG A 211 -2.81 -7.65 2.89
C ARG A 211 -1.92 -8.73 3.48
N LYS A 212 -0.70 -8.91 2.95
CA LYS A 212 0.27 -9.92 3.40
C LYS A 212 0.61 -9.77 4.89
N VAL A 213 0.62 -8.53 5.38
CA VAL A 213 0.94 -8.19 6.77
C VAL A 213 -0.30 -8.22 7.67
N LEU A 214 -1.39 -7.53 7.26
CA LEU A 214 -2.54 -7.30 8.14
C LEU A 214 -3.49 -8.50 8.25
N SER A 215 -3.54 -9.39 7.24
CA SER A 215 -4.38 -10.59 7.33
C SER A 215 -3.95 -11.56 8.43
N PRO A 216 -2.67 -11.94 8.59
CA PRO A 216 -2.24 -12.79 9.71
C PRO A 216 -2.46 -12.14 11.08
N GLN A 217 -2.33 -10.82 11.17
CA GLN A 217 -2.54 -10.09 12.43
C GLN A 217 -3.97 -10.19 12.94
N ARG A 218 -4.97 -10.26 12.06
CA ARG A 218 -6.36 -10.52 12.42
C ARG A 218 -6.49 -11.84 13.20
N ASP A 219 -5.83 -12.90 12.74
CA ASP A 219 -5.90 -14.22 13.37
C ASP A 219 -5.22 -14.21 14.76
N THR A 220 -4.15 -13.45 14.92
CA THR A 220 -3.51 -13.20 16.22
C THR A 220 -4.47 -12.53 17.22
N MET A 221 -5.24 -11.53 16.79
CA MET A 221 -6.21 -10.85 17.65
C MET A 221 -7.38 -11.76 18.04
N VAL A 222 -7.80 -12.67 17.17
CA VAL A 222 -8.80 -13.72 17.52
C VAL A 222 -8.30 -14.59 18.65
N MET A 223 -7.02 -14.96 18.65
CA MET A 223 -6.44 -15.78 19.72
C MET A 223 -6.47 -15.05 21.07
N LEU A 224 -6.12 -13.76 21.10
CA LEU A 224 -6.20 -12.91 22.29
C LEU A 224 -7.64 -12.66 22.75
N ALA A 225 -8.58 -12.60 21.83
CA ALA A 225 -10.00 -12.42 22.14
C ALA A 225 -10.68 -13.67 22.71
N ARG A 226 -10.02 -14.85 22.67
CA ARG A 226 -10.53 -16.09 23.25
C ARG A 226 -10.44 -16.01 24.77
N ARG A 227 -11.50 -16.46 25.44
CA ARG A 227 -11.54 -16.53 26.89
C ARG A 227 -10.68 -17.71 27.39
N GLY A 228 -10.05 -17.54 28.55
CA GLY A 228 -9.40 -18.62 29.31
C GLY A 228 -7.89 -18.52 29.43
N ASP A 229 -7.22 -17.58 28.74
CA ASP A 229 -5.80 -17.35 28.99
C ASP A 229 -5.62 -16.55 30.30
N PRO A 230 -4.84 -17.03 31.27
CA PRO A 230 -4.64 -16.35 32.57
C PRO A 230 -3.89 -15.00 32.45
N ARG A 231 -3.27 -14.73 31.31
CA ARG A 231 -2.50 -13.50 31.01
C ARG A 231 -3.37 -12.42 30.38
N VAL A 232 -4.59 -12.77 29.95
CA VAL A 232 -5.56 -11.85 29.33
C VAL A 232 -6.83 -11.86 30.17
N SER A 233 -7.18 -10.70 30.74
CA SER A 233 -8.39 -10.56 31.53
C SER A 233 -9.65 -10.67 30.65
N GLU A 234 -10.76 -11.12 31.24
CA GLU A 234 -12.06 -11.17 30.51
C GLU A 234 -12.47 -9.79 29.97
N ARG A 235 -12.13 -8.72 30.67
CA ARG A 235 -12.39 -7.35 30.22
C ARG A 235 -11.58 -7.03 28.96
N SER A 236 -10.30 -7.37 28.93
CA SER A 236 -9.41 -7.09 27.79
C SER A 236 -9.74 -7.95 26.58
N SER A 237 -10.27 -9.17 26.76
CA SER A 237 -10.71 -10.00 25.64
C SER A 237 -11.78 -9.35 24.77
N HIS A 238 -12.66 -8.52 25.36
CA HIS A 238 -13.63 -7.74 24.59
C HIS A 238 -12.96 -6.64 23.75
N TYR A 239 -11.92 -6.00 24.27
CA TYR A 239 -11.18 -4.98 23.55
C TYR A 239 -10.35 -5.57 22.40
N PHE A 240 -9.76 -6.77 22.58
CA PHE A 240 -9.09 -7.46 21.46
C PHE A 240 -10.06 -7.88 20.36
N ARG A 241 -11.32 -8.12 20.69
CA ARG A 241 -12.37 -8.33 19.68
C ARG A 241 -12.63 -7.07 18.85
N ASP A 242 -12.63 -5.88 19.46
CA ASP A 242 -12.72 -4.63 18.73
C ASP A 242 -11.56 -4.41 17.77
N VAL A 243 -10.32 -4.70 18.20
CA VAL A 243 -9.14 -4.66 17.32
C VAL A 243 -9.26 -5.68 16.17
N HIS A 244 -9.75 -6.87 16.44
CA HIS A 244 -10.05 -7.85 15.40
C HIS A 244 -11.06 -7.31 14.39
N ASP A 245 -12.15 -6.70 14.84
CA ASP A 245 -13.19 -6.15 13.96
C ASP A 245 -12.66 -4.97 13.12
N GLN A 246 -11.74 -4.17 13.67
CA GLN A 246 -11.00 -3.15 12.90
C GLN A 246 -10.15 -3.79 11.79
N LEU A 247 -9.42 -4.88 12.08
CA LEU A 247 -8.63 -5.61 11.08
C LEU A 247 -9.50 -6.27 10.01
N VAL A 248 -10.70 -6.75 10.36
CA VAL A 248 -11.67 -7.24 9.37
C VAL A 248 -12.05 -6.11 8.42
N ARG A 249 -12.43 -4.92 8.93
CA ARG A 249 -12.75 -3.75 8.09
C ARG A 249 -11.60 -3.31 7.20
N ILE A 250 -10.37 -3.33 7.71
CA ILE A 250 -9.17 -3.04 6.91
C ILE A 250 -9.02 -4.05 5.76
N ASN A 251 -9.17 -5.34 6.03
CA ASN A 251 -9.07 -6.38 4.99
C ASN A 251 -10.18 -6.24 3.94
N GLU A 252 -11.41 -5.93 4.35
CA GLU A 252 -12.53 -5.64 3.44
C GLU A 252 -12.23 -4.41 2.56
N SER A 253 -11.68 -3.34 3.14
CA SER A 253 -11.27 -2.16 2.39
C SER A 253 -10.15 -2.46 1.40
N ILE A 254 -9.17 -3.30 1.77
CA ILE A 254 -8.11 -3.75 0.84
C ILE A 254 -8.71 -4.51 -0.34
N GLU A 255 -9.66 -5.42 -0.11
CA GLU A 255 -10.32 -6.16 -1.21
C GLU A 255 -11.14 -5.22 -2.10
N ALA A 256 -11.92 -4.30 -1.52
CA ALA A 256 -12.67 -3.29 -2.28
C ALA A 256 -11.74 -2.43 -3.16
N ASN A 257 -10.63 -1.95 -2.61
CA ASN A 257 -9.63 -1.20 -3.38
C ASN A 257 -8.98 -2.03 -4.51
N ARG A 258 -8.79 -3.34 -4.30
CA ARG A 258 -8.28 -4.23 -5.35
C ARG A 258 -9.28 -4.40 -6.50
N ASP A 259 -10.57 -4.45 -6.20
CA ASP A 259 -11.63 -4.52 -7.21
C ASP A 259 -11.72 -3.20 -7.98
N LEU A 260 -11.68 -2.04 -7.31
CA LEU A 260 -11.59 -0.72 -7.95
C LEU A 260 -10.37 -0.62 -8.88
N LEU A 261 -9.22 -1.11 -8.43
CA LEU A 261 -7.99 -1.11 -9.22
C LEU A 261 -8.12 -2.00 -10.48
N ALA A 262 -8.80 -3.15 -10.38
CA ALA A 262 -9.07 -4.00 -11.55
C ALA A 262 -9.97 -3.26 -12.55
N ASN A 263 -11.02 -2.59 -12.07
CA ASN A 263 -11.91 -1.79 -12.90
C ASN A 263 -11.18 -0.62 -13.58
N ALA A 264 -10.33 0.11 -12.85
CA ALA A 264 -9.52 1.20 -13.41
C ALA A 264 -8.55 0.71 -14.49
N PHE A 265 -7.96 -0.49 -14.31
CA PHE A 265 -7.11 -1.11 -15.31
C PHE A 265 -7.88 -1.49 -16.58
N ASP A 266 -9.07 -2.09 -16.44
CA ASP A 266 -9.92 -2.44 -17.58
C ASP A 266 -10.42 -1.20 -18.30
N ALA A 267 -10.77 -0.14 -17.58
CA ALA A 267 -11.12 1.16 -18.15
C ALA A 267 -9.94 1.75 -18.95
N TYR A 268 -8.72 1.67 -18.42
CA TYR A 268 -7.50 2.12 -19.12
C TYR A 268 -7.31 1.38 -20.45
N LEU A 269 -7.41 0.03 -20.44
CA LEU A 269 -7.27 -0.77 -21.66
C LEU A 269 -8.35 -0.40 -22.70
N SER A 270 -9.59 -0.21 -22.25
CA SER A 270 -10.71 0.19 -23.10
C SER A 270 -10.50 1.58 -23.70
N ALA A 271 -10.05 2.55 -22.90
CA ALA A 271 -9.77 3.91 -23.36
C ALA A 271 -8.61 3.95 -24.37
N VAL A 272 -7.53 3.19 -24.13
CA VAL A 272 -6.40 3.07 -25.09
C VAL A 272 -6.87 2.42 -26.39
N SER A 273 -7.70 1.35 -26.32
CA SER A 273 -8.27 0.70 -27.49
C SER A 273 -9.14 1.66 -28.31
N ASN A 274 -10.02 2.40 -27.64
CA ASN A 274 -10.87 3.40 -28.29
C ASN A 274 -10.03 4.49 -29.00
N ARG A 275 -9.01 5.01 -28.33
CA ARG A 275 -8.10 5.99 -28.93
C ARG A 275 -7.34 5.44 -30.13
N THR A 276 -6.90 4.18 -30.06
CA THR A 276 -6.25 3.50 -31.18
C THR A 276 -7.21 3.37 -32.36
N ASN A 277 -8.46 3.01 -32.11
CA ASN A 277 -9.51 2.92 -33.13
C ASN A 277 -9.80 4.29 -33.78
N GLU A 278 -9.80 5.38 -33.00
CA GLU A 278 -9.96 6.75 -33.52
C GLU A 278 -8.80 7.15 -34.43
N ILE A 279 -7.56 6.85 -34.03
CA ILE A 279 -6.37 7.10 -34.86
C ILE A 279 -6.43 6.27 -36.14
N MET A 280 -6.77 4.98 -36.06
CA MET A 280 -6.92 4.11 -37.21
C MET A 280 -8.02 4.58 -38.15
N LYS A 281 -9.16 5.02 -37.59
CA LYS A 281 -10.25 5.63 -38.35
C LYS A 281 -9.77 6.86 -39.09
N SER A 282 -9.07 7.79 -38.42
CA SER A 282 -8.55 9.01 -39.03
C SER A 282 -7.53 8.71 -40.14
N LEU A 283 -6.63 7.73 -39.90
CA LEU A 283 -5.65 7.32 -40.91
C LEU A 283 -6.33 6.64 -42.11
N THR A 284 -7.35 5.83 -41.89
CA THR A 284 -8.13 5.17 -42.94
C THR A 284 -8.88 6.21 -43.80
N LEU A 285 -9.52 7.20 -43.17
CA LEU A 285 -10.21 8.28 -43.87
C LEU A 285 -9.24 9.09 -44.73
N LEU A 286 -8.06 9.44 -44.18
CA LEU A 286 -7.02 10.14 -44.89
C LEU A 286 -6.55 9.33 -46.11
N SER A 287 -6.19 8.08 -45.92
CA SER A 287 -5.72 7.15 -46.96
C SER A 287 -6.78 6.95 -48.06
N ALA A 288 -8.05 6.78 -47.66
CA ALA A 288 -9.16 6.60 -48.61
C ALA A 288 -9.34 7.80 -49.56
N VAL A 289 -9.08 9.03 -49.07
CA VAL A 289 -9.14 10.25 -49.90
C VAL A 289 -7.89 10.39 -50.77
N PHE A 290 -6.69 10.15 -50.20
CA PHE A 290 -5.44 10.37 -50.92
C PHE A 290 -5.11 9.32 -51.97
N LEU A 291 -5.48 8.04 -51.75
CA LEU A 291 -5.14 6.95 -52.67
C LEU A 291 -5.77 7.13 -54.07
N PRO A 292 -7.08 7.43 -54.22
CA PRO A 292 -7.67 7.72 -55.53
C PRO A 292 -7.07 8.96 -56.21
N LEU A 293 -6.82 10.02 -55.42
CA LEU A 293 -6.18 11.22 -55.92
C LEU A 293 -4.78 10.96 -56.45
N ALA A 294 -3.95 10.24 -55.70
CA ALA A 294 -2.61 9.86 -56.11
C ALA A 294 -2.64 9.01 -57.40
N PHE A 295 -3.61 8.06 -57.50
CA PHE A 295 -3.80 7.29 -58.71
C PHE A 295 -4.17 8.14 -59.92
N ILE A 296 -5.14 9.08 -59.78
CA ILE A 296 -5.58 9.97 -60.87
C ILE A 296 -4.39 10.83 -61.30
N VAL A 297 -3.71 11.54 -60.37
CA VAL A 297 -2.58 12.39 -60.69
C VAL A 297 -1.42 11.59 -61.30
N GLY A 298 -1.12 10.40 -60.75
CA GLY A 298 -0.05 9.51 -61.26
C GLY A 298 -0.35 8.99 -62.68
N PHE A 299 -1.63 8.57 -62.92
CA PHE A 299 -2.05 8.08 -64.24
C PHE A 299 -1.97 9.16 -65.30
N PHE A 300 -2.53 10.34 -65.01
CA PHE A 300 -2.47 11.47 -65.96
C PHE A 300 -1.08 12.13 -66.01
N GLY A 301 -0.22 11.94 -65.05
CA GLY A 301 1.17 12.40 -65.03
C GLY A 301 2.13 11.52 -65.85
N GLN A 302 1.69 10.37 -66.33
CA GLN A 302 2.49 9.55 -67.24
C GLN A 302 2.45 10.14 -68.65
N ASN A 303 3.61 10.50 -69.17
CA ASN A 303 3.76 10.96 -70.56
C ASN A 303 3.59 9.75 -71.51
N PHE A 304 2.37 9.47 -71.92
CA PHE A 304 2.11 8.49 -72.97
C PHE A 304 2.48 9.08 -74.35
N GLU A 305 3.74 9.11 -74.71
CA GLU A 305 4.24 9.77 -75.88
C GLU A 305 3.93 9.04 -77.20
N ALA A 306 3.44 7.82 -77.20
CA ALA A 306 3.15 7.17 -78.47
C ALA A 306 2.25 5.92 -78.34
N LEU A 307 0.97 6.14 -78.22
CA LEU A 307 0.01 5.08 -78.65
C LEU A 307 -0.53 5.46 -80.02
N PRO A 308 -0.18 4.71 -81.07
CA PRO A 308 -0.63 5.06 -82.44
C PRO A 308 -2.17 5.09 -82.49
N GLY A 309 -2.77 6.20 -82.90
CA GLY A 309 -4.22 6.40 -83.07
C GLY A 309 -4.96 7.07 -81.88
N LEU A 310 -4.28 7.46 -80.82
CA LEU A 310 -4.88 8.25 -79.73
C LEU A 310 -4.44 9.72 -79.87
N PRO A 311 -5.36 10.72 -79.69
CA PRO A 311 -4.99 12.12 -79.65
C PRO A 311 -3.99 12.40 -78.55
N HIS A 312 -3.05 13.38 -78.75
CA HIS A 312 -2.08 13.79 -77.72
C HIS A 312 -2.81 14.25 -76.46
N TRP A 313 -2.81 13.41 -75.44
CA TRP A 313 -3.57 13.63 -74.22
C TRP A 313 -3.12 14.85 -73.44
N THR A 314 -1.86 15.23 -73.60
CA THR A 314 -1.24 16.37 -72.90
C THR A 314 -1.61 17.74 -73.53
N GLU A 315 -2.13 17.76 -74.75
CA GLU A 315 -2.47 19.04 -75.45
C GLU A 315 -3.97 19.40 -75.40
N SER A 316 -4.81 18.49 -74.92
CA SER A 316 -6.26 18.70 -74.84
C SER A 316 -6.64 19.49 -73.59
N ARG A 317 -7.04 20.74 -73.75
CA ARG A 317 -7.60 21.59 -72.66
C ARG A 317 -8.82 20.95 -72.01
N VAL A 318 -9.62 20.20 -72.77
CA VAL A 318 -10.78 19.46 -72.20
C VAL A 318 -10.38 18.40 -71.24
N LEU A 319 -9.33 17.62 -71.51
CA LEU A 319 -8.83 16.58 -70.62
C LEU A 319 -8.21 17.16 -69.33
N MET A 320 -7.50 18.28 -69.47
CA MET A 320 -6.96 19.01 -68.29
C MET A 320 -8.08 19.49 -67.38
N TYR A 321 -9.15 20.09 -67.90
CA TYR A 321 -10.30 20.52 -67.12
C TYR A 321 -11.05 19.32 -66.52
N ALA A 322 -11.21 18.21 -67.23
CA ALA A 322 -11.83 16.98 -66.75
C ALA A 322 -11.05 16.37 -65.60
N MET A 323 -9.71 16.33 -65.68
CA MET A 323 -8.82 15.90 -64.61
C MET A 323 -8.96 16.77 -63.36
N LEU A 324 -8.95 18.12 -63.52
CA LEU A 324 -9.11 19.04 -62.39
C LEU A 324 -10.47 18.88 -61.73
N VAL A 325 -11.55 18.72 -62.51
CA VAL A 325 -12.88 18.44 -61.95
C VAL A 325 -12.91 17.13 -61.24
N LEU A 326 -12.32 16.05 -61.76
CA LEU A 326 -12.26 14.73 -61.14
C LEU A 326 -11.46 14.77 -59.83
N CYS A 327 -10.31 15.44 -59.81
CA CYS A 327 -9.50 15.66 -58.63
C CYS A 327 -10.23 16.46 -57.55
N ALA A 328 -11.06 17.41 -57.89
CA ALA A 328 -11.86 18.18 -56.95
C ALA A 328 -13.12 17.42 -56.50
N ALA A 329 -13.77 16.69 -57.38
CA ALA A 329 -15.01 15.96 -57.12
C ALA A 329 -14.76 14.72 -56.22
N THR A 330 -13.60 14.07 -56.34
CA THR A 330 -13.27 12.87 -55.57
C THR A 330 -13.26 13.15 -54.05
N PRO A 331 -12.51 14.10 -53.48
CA PRO A 331 -12.52 14.35 -52.03
C PRO A 331 -13.87 14.88 -51.53
N VAL A 332 -14.57 15.70 -52.33
CA VAL A 332 -15.91 16.18 -52.00
C VAL A 332 -16.93 15.03 -51.94
N GLY A 333 -16.92 14.16 -52.93
CA GLY A 333 -17.80 12.98 -52.97
C GLY A 333 -17.54 12.04 -51.82
N MET A 334 -16.26 11.78 -51.49
CA MET A 334 -15.89 10.92 -50.36
C MET A 334 -16.27 11.56 -49.04
N PHE A 335 -16.08 12.86 -48.86
CA PHE A 335 -16.49 13.57 -47.64
C PHE A 335 -18.01 13.47 -47.43
N VAL A 336 -18.80 13.72 -48.49
CA VAL A 336 -20.27 13.56 -48.45
C VAL A 336 -20.65 12.10 -48.10
N TRP A 337 -20.00 11.15 -48.73
CA TRP A 337 -20.27 9.72 -48.45
C TRP A 337 -19.96 9.31 -47.04
N PHE A 338 -18.80 9.73 -46.46
CA PHE A 338 -18.44 9.49 -45.04
C PHE A 338 -19.44 10.13 -44.09
N ARG A 339 -19.88 11.37 -44.37
CA ARG A 339 -20.90 12.07 -43.58
C ARG A 339 -22.25 11.32 -43.60
N LEU A 340 -22.70 10.85 -44.78
CA LEU A 340 -23.93 10.07 -44.91
C LEU A 340 -23.86 8.74 -44.14
N ARG A 341 -22.69 8.15 -44.10
CA ARG A 341 -22.44 6.91 -43.35
C ARG A 341 -22.15 7.12 -41.85
N ARG A 342 -22.21 8.35 -41.36
CA ARG A 342 -21.89 8.74 -39.96
C ARG A 342 -20.49 8.31 -39.53
N TRP A 343 -19.52 8.31 -40.43
CA TRP A 343 -18.12 8.03 -40.12
C TRP A 343 -17.39 9.31 -39.66
N ILE A 344 -17.95 10.48 -39.98
CA ILE A 344 -17.55 11.82 -39.55
C ILE A 344 -18.79 12.50 -38.97
#